data_1933c464f37ebad88e970c03cf6ddff2
#
_entry.id   1933c464f37ebad88e970c03cf6ddff2
#
_cell.length_a   1.000
_cell.length_b   1.000
_cell.length_c   1.000
_cell.angle_alpha   90.00
_cell.angle_beta   90.00
_cell.angle_gamma   90.00
#
_symmetry.space_group_name_H-M   'P 1'
#
loop_
_entity.id
_entity.type
_entity.pdbx_description
1 polymer ?
#
loop_
_entity_poly.entity_id
_entity_poly.type
_entity_poly.pdbx_seq_one_letter_code
_entity_poly.pdbx_strand_id
1 'polypeptide(L)'
;SRGLGDVYKRQGMGYFSCMDWFRSMGDGMTGMGELIIVTLLAGGVLAMIRFNGGIAYIIEKITRHIRGRRGAEFSIAALVSLANLCTANNTIAIITAGPIAKDISDRFNIPPRRSASILDTFSCLVQGVIPYGAQMLMAAGIAQVSPLLIMKYLYYPLILGACSVTAIILGGRADRKHAAGPENPA
;
A
#
# COMPACT_ATOMS: atom_id res chain seq x y z
N SER A 1 -5.78 16.79 -25.30
CA SER A 1 -7.13 16.20 -25.12
C SER A 1 -7.76 15.63 -26.41
N ARG A 2 -7.06 15.60 -27.55
CA ARG A 2 -7.59 15.05 -28.81
C ARG A 2 -7.34 13.55 -29.01
N GLY A 3 -6.41 12.95 -28.30
CA GLY A 3 -5.97 11.58 -28.56
C GLY A 3 -6.94 10.45 -28.12
N LEU A 4 -7.55 10.54 -26.94
CA LEU A 4 -8.40 9.47 -26.42
C LEU A 4 -9.76 9.39 -27.14
N GLY A 5 -10.37 10.52 -27.45
CA GLY A 5 -11.64 10.57 -28.17
C GLY A 5 -11.55 10.00 -29.58
N ASP A 6 -10.42 10.18 -30.24
CA ASP A 6 -10.16 9.62 -31.59
C ASP A 6 -9.88 8.11 -31.54
N VAL A 7 -9.25 7.60 -30.49
CA VAL A 7 -9.01 6.16 -30.29
C VAL A 7 -10.34 5.43 -30.07
N TYR A 8 -11.23 5.96 -29.24
CA TYR A 8 -12.57 5.37 -29.04
C TYR A 8 -13.44 5.40 -30.28
N LYS A 9 -13.36 6.49 -31.07
CA LYS A 9 -14.08 6.59 -32.34
C LYS A 9 -13.60 5.61 -33.40
N ARG A 10 -12.28 5.35 -33.42
CA ARG A 10 -11.67 4.41 -34.36
C ARG A 10 -11.90 2.94 -33.99
N GLN A 11 -12.01 2.62 -32.70
CA GLN A 11 -12.38 1.28 -32.23
C GLN A 11 -13.78 0.85 -32.71
N GLY A 12 -14.71 1.79 -32.86
CA GLY A 12 -16.04 1.52 -33.39
C GLY A 12 -16.10 1.26 -34.90
N MET A 13 -15.04 1.56 -35.67
CA MET A 13 -15.02 1.47 -37.14
C MET A 13 -14.12 0.35 -37.72
N GLY A 14 -13.57 -0.53 -36.88
CA GLY A 14 -12.92 -1.78 -37.34
C GLY A 14 -11.59 -1.65 -38.10
N TYR A 15 -11.04 -0.44 -38.22
CA TYR A 15 -9.75 -0.19 -38.87
C TYR A 15 -8.66 0.12 -37.84
N PHE A 16 -8.17 -0.91 -37.19
CA PHE A 16 -6.97 -0.80 -36.34
C PHE A 16 -5.75 -1.18 -37.16
N SER A 17 -4.94 -0.19 -37.56
CA SER A 17 -3.66 -0.45 -38.18
C SER A 17 -2.65 -0.89 -37.12
N CYS A 18 -1.77 -1.83 -37.48
CA CYS A 18 -0.67 -2.27 -36.62
C CYS A 18 0.19 -1.06 -36.13
N MET A 19 0.30 -0.04 -36.97
CA MET A 19 1.02 1.21 -36.69
C MET A 19 0.31 2.06 -35.61
N ASP A 20 -1.02 2.06 -35.57
CA ASP A 20 -1.80 2.76 -34.54
C ASP A 20 -1.62 2.09 -33.17
N TRP A 21 -1.43 0.77 -33.16
CA TRP A 21 -1.13 0.02 -31.96
C TRP A 21 0.25 0.38 -31.38
N PHE A 22 1.30 0.41 -32.20
CA PHE A 22 2.63 0.86 -31.77
C PHE A 22 2.65 2.32 -31.32
N ARG A 23 1.90 3.17 -31.98
CA ARG A 23 1.78 4.57 -31.59
C ARG A 23 1.09 4.74 -30.25
N SER A 24 0.01 4.01 -30.01
CA SER A 24 -0.69 4.01 -28.71
C SER A 24 0.17 3.46 -27.58
N MET A 25 1.02 2.46 -27.86
CA MET A 25 2.01 1.97 -26.89
C MET A 25 3.05 3.04 -26.57
N GLY A 26 3.58 3.74 -27.59
CA GLY A 26 4.54 4.84 -27.40
C GLY A 26 3.96 5.99 -26.61
N ASP A 27 2.73 6.41 -26.90
CA ASP A 27 2.02 7.45 -26.18
C ASP A 27 1.73 7.06 -24.72
N GLY A 28 1.38 5.80 -24.51
CA GLY A 28 1.21 5.24 -23.15
C GLY A 28 2.50 5.25 -22.35
N MET A 29 3.61 4.82 -22.94
CA MET A 29 4.93 4.83 -22.28
C MET A 29 5.40 6.27 -21.98
N THR A 30 5.19 7.20 -22.90
CA THR A 30 5.55 8.61 -22.71
C THR A 30 4.71 9.27 -21.61
N GLY A 31 3.41 8.93 -21.55
CA GLY A 31 2.51 9.39 -20.50
C GLY A 31 2.87 8.86 -19.09
N MET A 32 3.58 7.74 -19.00
CA MET A 32 4.07 7.19 -17.74
C MET A 32 5.46 7.70 -17.33
N GLY A 33 6.11 8.52 -18.15
CA GLY A 33 7.48 9.01 -17.90
C GLY A 33 7.61 9.77 -16.58
N GLU A 34 6.65 10.63 -16.27
CA GLU A 34 6.60 11.37 -15.00
C GLU A 34 6.52 10.42 -13.79
N LEU A 35 5.71 9.37 -13.90
CA LEU A 35 5.56 8.35 -12.87
C LEU A 35 6.88 7.59 -12.63
N ILE A 36 7.60 7.24 -13.69
CA ILE A 36 8.90 6.56 -13.60
C ILE A 36 9.91 7.44 -12.88
N ILE A 37 9.99 8.73 -13.25
CA ILE A 37 10.91 9.68 -12.63
C ILE A 37 10.59 9.86 -11.14
N VAL A 38 9.33 10.07 -10.78
CA VAL A 38 8.90 10.21 -9.38
C VAL A 38 9.23 8.95 -8.57
N THR A 39 9.00 7.77 -9.13
CA THR A 39 9.29 6.49 -8.46
C THR A 39 10.78 6.29 -8.23
N LEU A 40 11.63 6.64 -9.21
CA LEU A 40 13.08 6.56 -9.09
C LEU A 40 13.60 7.54 -8.04
N LEU A 41 13.13 8.78 -8.02
CA LEU A 41 13.51 9.78 -7.02
C LEU A 41 13.08 9.36 -5.62
N ALA A 42 11.84 8.90 -5.45
CA ALA A 42 11.35 8.39 -4.17
C ALA A 42 12.17 7.18 -3.69
N GLY A 43 12.52 6.26 -4.58
CA GLY A 43 13.40 5.13 -4.29
C GLY A 43 14.79 5.56 -3.84
N GLY A 44 15.38 6.57 -4.48
CA GLY A 44 16.66 7.16 -4.12
C GLY A 44 16.64 7.79 -2.72
N VAL A 45 15.60 8.58 -2.41
CA VAL A 45 15.40 9.17 -1.08
C VAL A 45 15.26 8.09 -0.01
N LEU A 46 14.47 7.05 -0.28
CA LEU A 46 14.33 5.92 0.63
C LEU A 46 15.65 5.20 0.89
N ALA A 47 16.45 4.97 -0.16
CA ALA A 47 17.77 4.36 -0.03
C ALA A 47 18.69 5.19 0.87
N MET A 48 18.68 6.52 0.75
CA MET A 48 19.42 7.43 1.63
C MET A 48 18.93 7.35 3.09
N ILE A 49 17.63 7.33 3.31
CA ILE A 49 17.02 7.19 4.65
C ILE A 49 17.43 5.85 5.29
N ARG A 50 17.43 4.76 4.51
CA ARG A 50 17.89 3.44 4.96
C ARG A 50 19.39 3.45 5.31
N PHE A 51 20.22 3.99 4.44
CA PHE A 51 21.66 4.05 4.64
C PHE A 51 22.04 4.84 5.89
N ASN A 52 21.34 5.93 6.18
CA ASN A 52 21.54 6.76 7.38
C ASN A 52 20.90 6.18 8.65
N GLY A 53 20.35 4.96 8.61
CA GLY A 53 19.74 4.33 9.77
C GLY A 53 18.40 4.94 10.19
N GLY A 54 17.81 5.82 9.38
CA GLY A 54 16.55 6.52 9.70
C GLY A 54 15.39 5.55 9.92
N ILE A 55 15.34 4.47 9.13
CA ILE A 55 14.30 3.43 9.30
C ILE A 55 14.50 2.71 10.64
N ALA A 56 15.73 2.31 10.97
CA ALA A 56 16.04 1.63 12.23
C ALA A 56 15.65 2.50 13.44
N TYR A 57 15.94 3.80 13.41
CA TYR A 57 15.53 4.75 14.45
C TYR A 57 14.01 4.84 14.62
N ILE A 58 13.27 4.92 13.51
CA ILE A 58 11.81 4.98 13.54
C ILE A 58 11.24 3.70 14.14
N ILE A 59 11.77 2.54 13.75
CA ILE A 59 11.39 1.24 14.28
C ILE A 59 11.62 1.15 15.77
N GLU A 60 12.82 1.51 16.23
CA GLU A 60 13.15 1.51 17.65
C GLU A 60 12.19 2.40 18.44
N LYS A 61 11.89 3.58 17.93
CA LYS A 61 10.98 4.52 18.58
C LYS A 61 9.54 4.02 18.64
N ILE A 62 9.06 3.36 17.57
CA ILE A 62 7.73 2.75 17.51
C ILE A 62 7.66 1.56 18.48
N THR A 63 8.67 0.66 18.46
CA THR A 63 8.69 -0.55 19.28
C THR A 63 8.85 -0.25 20.77
N ARG A 64 9.52 0.82 21.12
CA ARG A 64 9.74 1.22 22.55
C ARG A 64 8.46 1.55 23.30
N HIS A 65 7.38 1.91 22.61
CA HIS A 65 6.08 2.26 23.20
C HIS A 65 5.05 1.12 23.16
N ILE A 66 5.44 -0.08 22.71
CA ILE A 66 4.52 -1.22 22.61
C ILE A 66 4.17 -1.73 24.01
N ARG A 67 2.89 -1.61 24.37
CA ARG A 67 2.32 -2.22 25.57
C ARG A 67 1.28 -3.26 25.15
N GLY A 68 1.68 -4.55 25.12
CA GLY A 68 0.79 -5.67 24.84
C GLY A 68 0.50 -5.91 23.34
N ARG A 69 -0.21 -7.01 23.07
CA ARG A 69 -0.47 -7.53 21.73
C ARG A 69 -1.16 -6.54 20.79
N ARG A 70 -2.17 -5.81 21.28
CA ARG A 70 -2.86 -4.80 20.45
C ARG A 70 -1.92 -3.65 20.04
N GLY A 71 -1.08 -3.19 20.98
CA GLY A 71 -0.06 -2.20 20.67
C GLY A 71 0.92 -2.68 19.62
N ALA A 72 1.29 -3.96 19.63
CA ALA A 72 2.14 -4.57 18.63
C ALA A 72 1.46 -4.61 17.25
N GLU A 73 0.18 -4.97 17.17
CA GLU A 73 -0.60 -4.96 15.93
C GLU A 73 -0.69 -3.54 15.33
N PHE A 74 -0.95 -2.51 16.16
CA PHE A 74 -0.93 -1.11 15.72
C PHE A 74 0.46 -0.66 15.29
N SER A 75 1.52 -1.13 15.93
CA SER A 75 2.89 -0.81 15.56
C SER A 75 3.27 -1.40 14.18
N ILE A 76 2.83 -2.62 13.88
CA ILE A 76 2.99 -3.24 12.56
C ILE A 76 2.23 -2.42 11.51
N ALA A 77 1.00 -2.03 11.80
CA ALA A 77 0.19 -1.20 10.90
C ALA A 77 0.85 0.16 10.65
N ALA A 78 1.33 0.85 11.69
CA ALA A 78 2.02 2.12 11.57
C ALA A 78 3.33 2.00 10.79
N LEU A 79 4.10 0.94 11.03
CA LEU A 79 5.35 0.67 10.35
C LEU A 79 5.17 0.52 8.84
N VAL A 80 4.25 -0.34 8.41
CA VAL A 80 4.00 -0.56 6.98
C VAL A 80 3.38 0.68 6.33
N SER A 81 2.52 1.40 7.05
CA SER A 81 1.93 2.66 6.56
C SER A 81 3.00 3.71 6.30
N LEU A 82 3.96 3.87 7.23
CA LEU A 82 5.07 4.80 7.09
C LEU A 82 6.00 4.39 5.95
N ALA A 83 6.35 3.10 5.86
CA ALA A 83 7.14 2.57 4.76
C ALA A 83 6.47 2.83 3.41
N ASN A 84 5.16 2.67 3.33
CA ASN A 84 4.40 2.91 2.11
C ASN A 84 4.28 4.40 1.75
N LEU A 85 4.13 5.28 2.74
CA LEU A 85 4.20 6.74 2.52
C LEU A 85 5.56 7.15 1.91
N CYS A 86 6.67 6.55 2.37
CA CYS A 86 7.99 6.85 1.84
C CYS A 86 8.26 6.26 0.45
N THR A 87 7.71 5.08 0.16
CA THR A 87 8.00 4.35 -1.08
C THR A 87 6.97 4.55 -2.17
N ALA A 88 5.76 4.97 -1.82
CA ALA A 88 4.58 4.98 -2.69
C ALA A 88 4.37 3.64 -3.44
N ASN A 89 4.90 2.56 -2.88
CA ASN A 89 4.88 1.22 -3.48
C ASN A 89 4.59 0.15 -2.42
N ASN A 90 3.45 -0.52 -2.57
CA ASN A 90 2.97 -1.55 -1.67
C ASN A 90 3.99 -2.70 -1.48
N THR A 91 4.51 -3.23 -2.58
CA THR A 91 5.46 -4.35 -2.56
C THR A 91 6.73 -4.01 -1.79
N ILE A 92 7.32 -2.85 -2.07
CA ILE A 92 8.54 -2.39 -1.40
C ILE A 92 8.27 -2.14 0.09
N ALA A 93 7.11 -1.55 0.42
CA ALA A 93 6.71 -1.31 1.80
C ALA A 93 6.61 -2.61 2.60
N ILE A 94 5.95 -3.64 2.04
CA ILE A 94 5.79 -4.95 2.69
C ILE A 94 7.14 -5.67 2.83
N ILE A 95 7.97 -5.70 1.78
CA ILE A 95 9.29 -6.33 1.83
C ILE A 95 10.18 -5.67 2.88
N THR A 96 10.08 -4.34 3.01
CA THR A 96 10.88 -3.58 3.97
C THR A 96 10.38 -3.75 5.41
N ALA A 97 9.07 -3.69 5.62
CA ALA A 97 8.45 -3.80 6.94
C ALA A 97 8.33 -5.25 7.42
N GLY A 98 8.28 -6.23 6.51
CA GLY A 98 8.03 -7.64 6.80
C GLY A 98 8.93 -8.27 7.87
N PRO A 99 10.27 -8.19 7.74
CA PRO A 99 11.19 -8.77 8.73
C PRO A 99 10.96 -8.21 10.13
N ILE A 100 10.70 -6.91 10.23
CA ILE A 100 10.49 -6.22 11.50
C ILE A 100 9.12 -6.57 12.08
N ALA A 101 8.09 -6.62 11.24
CA ALA A 101 6.77 -7.07 11.65
C ALA A 101 6.79 -8.51 12.16
N LYS A 102 7.64 -9.36 11.57
CA LYS A 102 7.87 -10.72 12.06
C LYS A 102 8.48 -10.70 13.45
N ASP A 103 9.55 -9.94 13.69
CA ASP A 103 10.20 -9.83 14.99
C ASP A 103 9.21 -9.33 16.07
N ILE A 104 8.38 -8.35 15.74
CA ILE A 104 7.33 -7.86 16.64
C ILE A 104 6.29 -8.96 16.89
N SER A 105 5.88 -9.68 15.86
CA SER A 105 4.87 -10.75 15.97
C SER A 105 5.34 -11.89 16.86
N ASP A 106 6.60 -12.30 16.71
CA ASP A 106 7.21 -13.36 17.50
C ASP A 106 7.32 -12.96 18.98
N ARG A 107 7.68 -11.72 19.27
CA ARG A 107 7.77 -11.19 20.65
C ARG A 107 6.42 -11.10 21.37
N PHE A 108 5.34 -10.81 20.64
CA PHE A 108 4.01 -10.58 21.20
C PHE A 108 3.02 -11.71 20.93
N ASN A 109 3.49 -12.87 20.46
CA ASN A 109 2.68 -14.04 20.12
C ASN A 109 1.50 -13.70 19.17
N ILE A 110 1.78 -12.92 18.12
CA ILE A 110 0.80 -12.63 17.07
C ILE A 110 0.92 -13.71 15.99
N PRO A 111 -0.18 -14.41 15.63
CA PRO A 111 -0.12 -15.41 14.57
C PRO A 111 0.39 -14.79 13.25
N PRO A 112 1.28 -15.49 12.51
CA PRO A 112 1.86 -14.97 11.26
C PRO A 112 0.80 -14.56 10.22
N ARG A 113 -0.31 -15.31 10.15
CA ARG A 113 -1.45 -15.00 9.29
C ARG A 113 -2.05 -13.62 9.60
N ARG A 114 -2.15 -13.28 10.89
CA ARG A 114 -2.70 -12.00 11.33
C ARG A 114 -1.75 -10.85 11.05
N SER A 115 -0.46 -11.05 11.29
CA SER A 115 0.58 -10.08 10.97
C SER A 115 0.62 -9.78 9.46
N ALA A 116 0.58 -10.82 8.63
CA ALA A 116 0.54 -10.68 7.17
C ALA A 116 -0.71 -9.93 6.70
N SER A 117 -1.88 -10.23 7.28
CA SER A 117 -3.13 -9.52 6.95
C SER A 117 -3.07 -8.04 7.32
N ILE A 118 -2.47 -7.68 8.46
CA ILE A 118 -2.30 -6.29 8.87
C ILE A 118 -1.35 -5.56 7.91
N LEU A 119 -0.21 -6.18 7.57
CA LEU A 119 0.75 -5.64 6.61
C LEU A 119 0.10 -5.34 5.26
N ASP A 120 -0.62 -6.30 4.72
CA ASP A 120 -1.28 -6.18 3.42
C ASP A 120 -2.39 -5.13 3.44
N THR A 121 -3.30 -5.21 4.39
CA THR A 121 -4.45 -4.30 4.47
C THR A 121 -4.03 -2.85 4.66
N PHE A 122 -3.08 -2.57 5.56
CA PHE A 122 -2.64 -1.20 5.84
C PHE A 122 -1.75 -0.65 4.73
N SER A 123 -0.98 -1.49 4.04
CA SER A 123 -0.22 -1.04 2.88
C SER A 123 -1.14 -0.71 1.71
N CYS A 124 -2.16 -1.53 1.42
CA CYS A 124 -3.16 -1.25 0.39
C CYS A 124 -3.99 0.00 0.71
N LEU A 125 -4.37 0.19 1.99
CA LEU A 125 -5.07 1.38 2.46
C LEU A 125 -4.29 2.65 2.14
N VAL A 126 -3.03 2.70 2.59
CA VAL A 126 -2.18 3.87 2.41
C VAL A 126 -1.88 4.11 0.93
N GLN A 127 -1.57 3.04 0.18
CA GLN A 127 -1.36 3.11 -1.26
C GLN A 127 -2.57 3.69 -2.01
N GLY A 128 -3.78 3.33 -1.59
CA GLY A 128 -5.01 3.83 -2.19
C GLY A 128 -5.28 5.31 -1.93
N VAL A 129 -4.72 5.88 -0.85
CA VAL A 129 -4.96 7.29 -0.44
C VAL A 129 -3.83 8.22 -0.88
N ILE A 130 -2.64 7.71 -1.16
CA ILE A 130 -1.48 8.54 -1.52
C ILE A 130 -1.73 9.26 -2.87
N PRO A 131 -1.72 10.61 -2.91
CA PRO A 131 -2.01 11.35 -4.14
C PRO A 131 -0.91 11.26 -5.20
N TYR A 132 0.32 10.94 -4.80
CA TYR A 132 1.49 10.73 -5.66
C TYR A 132 1.76 9.25 -5.96
N GLY A 133 0.87 8.35 -5.55
CA GLY A 133 0.95 6.93 -5.86
C GLY A 133 0.63 6.65 -7.34
N ALA A 134 1.28 5.61 -7.89
CA ALA A 134 1.12 5.24 -9.30
C ALA A 134 -0.34 5.10 -9.74
N GLN A 135 -1.15 4.43 -8.93
CA GLN A 135 -2.57 4.20 -9.24
C GLN A 135 -3.37 5.50 -9.29
N MET A 136 -3.11 6.41 -8.35
CA MET A 136 -3.80 7.70 -8.29
C MET A 136 -3.42 8.59 -9.46
N LEU A 137 -2.11 8.65 -9.80
CA LEU A 137 -1.63 9.43 -10.93
C LEU A 137 -2.15 8.89 -12.27
N MET A 138 -2.20 7.55 -12.43
CA MET A 138 -2.79 6.94 -13.62
C MET A 138 -4.28 7.24 -13.73
N ALA A 139 -5.05 7.10 -12.65
CA ALA A 139 -6.47 7.43 -12.63
C ALA A 139 -6.72 8.91 -12.95
N ALA A 140 -5.93 9.81 -12.36
CA ALA A 140 -5.99 11.24 -12.60
C ALA A 140 -5.66 11.59 -14.07
N GLY A 141 -4.63 10.95 -14.63
CA GLY A 141 -4.24 11.12 -16.03
C GLY A 141 -5.31 10.66 -17.02
N ILE A 142 -5.94 9.52 -16.77
CA ILE A 142 -7.03 9.00 -17.62
C ILE A 142 -8.28 9.87 -17.50
N ALA A 143 -8.66 10.25 -16.28
CA ALA A 143 -9.85 11.05 -16.02
C ALA A 143 -9.67 12.54 -16.32
N GLN A 144 -8.42 12.99 -16.56
CA GLN A 144 -8.07 14.42 -16.77
C GLN A 144 -8.52 15.32 -15.62
N VAL A 145 -8.46 14.81 -14.39
CA VAL A 145 -8.81 15.52 -13.16
C VAL A 145 -7.64 15.51 -12.18
N SER A 146 -7.65 16.45 -11.24
CA SER A 146 -6.63 16.49 -10.18
C SER A 146 -6.74 15.26 -9.25
N PRO A 147 -5.61 14.65 -8.83
CA PRO A 147 -5.59 13.57 -7.82
C PRO A 147 -6.35 13.96 -6.55
N LEU A 148 -6.27 15.21 -6.12
CA LEU A 148 -6.96 15.72 -4.94
C LEU A 148 -8.49 15.71 -5.08
N LEU A 149 -8.99 15.87 -6.32
CA LEU A 149 -10.43 15.76 -6.58
C LEU A 149 -10.91 14.30 -6.46
N ILE A 150 -10.12 13.36 -6.96
CA ILE A 150 -10.40 11.92 -6.83
C ILE A 150 -10.46 11.52 -5.36
N MET A 151 -9.54 12.02 -4.53
CA MET A 151 -9.49 11.72 -3.08
C MET A 151 -10.78 12.08 -2.36
N LYS A 152 -11.51 13.12 -2.77
CA LYS A 152 -12.79 13.50 -2.16
C LYS A 152 -13.88 12.43 -2.28
N TYR A 153 -13.80 11.60 -3.31
CA TYR A 153 -14.78 10.54 -3.59
C TYR A 153 -14.27 9.14 -3.23
N LEU A 154 -13.10 9.06 -2.60
CA LEU A 154 -12.43 7.81 -2.30
C LEU A 154 -12.89 7.23 -0.94
N TYR A 155 -14.15 6.83 -0.86
CA TYR A 155 -14.73 6.30 0.39
C TYR A 155 -14.24 4.90 0.73
N TYR A 156 -13.92 4.07 -0.26
CA TYR A 156 -13.54 2.67 -0.07
C TYR A 156 -12.31 2.48 0.85
N PRO A 157 -11.17 3.15 0.64
CA PRO A 157 -10.03 3.03 1.55
C PRO A 157 -10.33 3.49 2.97
N LEU A 158 -11.16 4.52 3.13
CA LEU A 158 -11.55 5.01 4.46
C LEU A 158 -12.38 3.98 5.22
N ILE A 159 -13.34 3.35 4.55
CA ILE A 159 -14.16 2.28 5.13
C ILE A 159 -13.28 1.07 5.46
N LEU A 160 -12.38 0.67 4.57
CA LEU A 160 -11.42 -0.42 4.78
C LEU A 160 -10.55 -0.14 6.01
N GLY A 161 -10.05 1.09 6.14
CA GLY A 161 -9.26 1.54 7.30
C GLY A 161 -10.04 1.44 8.60
N ALA A 162 -11.27 1.94 8.61
CA ALA A 162 -12.15 1.87 9.79
C ALA A 162 -12.45 0.41 10.20
N CYS A 163 -12.76 -0.46 9.22
CA CYS A 163 -12.97 -1.88 9.46
C CYS A 163 -11.71 -2.56 10.01
N SER A 164 -10.54 -2.25 9.46
CA SER A 164 -9.26 -2.83 9.88
C SER A 164 -8.87 -2.42 11.29
N VAL A 165 -9.02 -1.15 11.63
CA VAL A 165 -8.81 -0.64 12.99
C VAL A 165 -9.79 -1.31 13.96
N THR A 166 -11.06 -1.41 13.60
CA THR A 166 -12.08 -2.09 14.40
C THR A 166 -11.74 -3.56 14.60
N ALA A 167 -11.25 -4.25 13.57
CA ALA A 167 -10.81 -5.64 13.64
C ALA A 167 -9.60 -5.82 14.59
N ILE A 168 -8.67 -4.87 14.64
CA ILE A 168 -7.55 -4.89 15.62
C ILE A 168 -8.09 -4.71 17.05
N ILE A 169 -9.02 -3.78 17.24
CA ILE A 169 -9.58 -3.48 18.56
C ILE A 169 -10.43 -4.67 19.08
N LEU A 170 -11.26 -5.26 18.23
CA LEU A 170 -12.17 -6.36 18.59
C LEU A 170 -11.48 -7.73 18.55
N GLY A 171 -10.56 -7.96 17.63
CA GLY A 171 -9.95 -9.27 17.35
C GLY A 171 -9.12 -9.85 18.49
N GLY A 172 -8.66 -9.03 19.44
CA GLY A 172 -8.04 -9.53 20.67
C GLY A 172 -8.98 -10.33 21.62
N ARG A 173 -10.29 -10.34 21.29
CA ARG A 173 -11.28 -11.18 22.03
C ARG A 173 -11.53 -12.54 21.36
N ALA A 174 -11.45 -12.62 20.04
CA ALA A 174 -11.77 -13.85 19.31
C ALA A 174 -10.65 -14.91 19.40
N ASP A 175 -9.40 -14.49 19.40
CA ASP A 175 -8.26 -15.42 19.49
C ASP A 175 -8.10 -16.08 20.88
N ARG A 176 -8.62 -15.45 21.95
CA ARG A 176 -8.68 -16.10 23.26
C ARG A 176 -9.62 -17.31 23.30
N LYS A 177 -10.65 -17.33 22.47
CA LYS A 177 -11.58 -18.47 22.37
C LYS A 177 -11.01 -19.66 21.59
N HIS A 178 -10.12 -19.41 20.62
CA HIS A 178 -9.48 -20.48 19.86
C HIS A 178 -8.22 -21.06 20.52
N ALA A 179 -7.56 -20.30 21.40
CA ALA A 179 -6.45 -20.82 22.22
C ALA A 179 -6.93 -21.71 23.39
N ALA A 180 -8.23 -21.70 23.69
CA ALA A 180 -8.88 -22.54 24.72
C ALA A 180 -9.67 -23.68 24.09
N GLY A 181 -9.37 -24.11 22.87
CA GLY A 181 -9.93 -25.29 22.24
C GLY A 181 -9.25 -26.57 22.82
N PRO A 182 -9.98 -27.73 22.87
CA PRO A 182 -9.62 -28.85 23.70
C PRO A 182 -8.25 -29.41 23.34
N GLU A 183 -7.41 -29.57 24.35
CA GLU A 183 -6.30 -30.50 24.33
C GLU A 183 -6.84 -31.86 23.88
N ASN A 184 -6.32 -32.33 22.74
CA ASN A 184 -6.62 -33.68 22.27
C ASN A 184 -5.88 -34.65 23.21
N PRO A 185 -6.57 -35.49 24.04
CA PRO A 185 -5.87 -36.52 24.80
C PRO A 185 -5.40 -37.59 23.83
N ALA A 186 -4.13 -37.94 23.97
CA ALA A 186 -3.43 -39.00 23.24
C ALA A 186 -4.13 -40.37 23.33
#